data_b71bc94be2efb76f771e3cf9cefc41dc
#
_entry.id   b71bc94be2efb76f771e3cf9cefc41dc
#
_cell.length_a   1.000
_cell.length_b   1.000
_cell.length_c   1.000
_cell.angle_alpha   90.00
_cell.angle_beta   90.00
_cell.angle_gamma   90.00
#
_symmetry.space_group_name_H-M   'P 1'
#
loop_
_entity.id
_entity.type
_entity.pdbx_description
1 polymer ?
#
loop_
_entity_poly.entity_id
_entity_poly.type
_entity_poly.pdbx_seq_one_letter_code
_entity_poly.pdbx_strand_id
1 'polypeptide(L)'
;MDFAEDFTKSNWGVEFTWINGLPYTNANSWDATSKADTYNLTVSIDRPTFINFLNQNRTFFFNTQWFFRWIDGYERGFVADGPFSMRATFSVSTGYFQDRLLPAFSFVYDFQSNSGAVLPAVSYRFTENFSASVGMAGFMGRFQRKTPPLHFTTALGNRVGRGASSGRGTACTSVTSSPSDPVSLSAFPPP
;
A
#
# COMPACT_ATOMS: atom_id res chain seq x y z
N MET A 1 9.00 -2.73 -18.21
CA MET A 1 8.69 -3.50 -19.43
C MET A 1 7.31 -4.07 -19.27
N ASP A 2 6.37 -3.75 -20.16
CA ASP A 2 4.99 -4.23 -20.11
C ASP A 2 4.78 -5.18 -21.29
N PHE A 3 4.14 -6.29 -21.00
CA PHE A 3 3.88 -7.35 -21.97
C PHE A 3 2.41 -7.76 -21.90
N ALA A 4 1.70 -7.62 -23.00
CA ALA A 4 0.32 -8.08 -23.11
C ALA A 4 0.30 -9.48 -23.73
N GLU A 5 -0.35 -10.43 -23.05
CA GLU A 5 -0.48 -11.81 -23.49
C GLU A 5 -1.91 -12.09 -23.97
N ASP A 6 -2.05 -12.52 -25.22
CA ASP A 6 -3.34 -12.77 -25.84
C ASP A 6 -4.05 -14.03 -25.30
N PHE A 7 -3.30 -15.02 -24.82
CA PHE A 7 -3.86 -16.28 -24.32
C PHE A 7 -4.59 -16.11 -22.99
N THR A 8 -3.99 -15.38 -22.04
CA THR A 8 -4.60 -15.15 -20.72
C THR A 8 -5.37 -13.83 -20.67
N LYS A 9 -5.27 -12.98 -21.71
CA LYS A 9 -5.80 -11.60 -21.74
C LYS A 9 -5.34 -10.79 -20.53
N SER A 10 -4.09 -10.98 -20.15
CA SER A 10 -3.45 -10.33 -19.01
C SER A 10 -2.36 -9.39 -19.52
N ASN A 11 -2.19 -8.27 -18.83
CA ASN A 11 -1.05 -7.38 -19.01
C ASN A 11 -0.04 -7.65 -17.90
N TRP A 12 1.22 -7.87 -18.28
CA TRP A 12 2.32 -8.15 -17.37
C TRP A 12 3.29 -6.98 -17.38
N GLY A 13 3.62 -6.46 -16.21
CA GLY A 13 4.65 -5.46 -16.03
C GLY A 13 5.80 -6.01 -15.20
N VAL A 14 7.03 -5.72 -15.62
CA VAL A 14 8.24 -6.07 -14.86
C VAL A 14 9.14 -4.86 -14.79
N GLU A 15 9.50 -4.49 -13.55
CA GLU A 15 10.41 -3.39 -13.28
C GLU A 15 11.56 -3.88 -12.42
N PHE A 16 12.78 -3.53 -12.81
CA PHE A 16 13.98 -3.79 -12.05
C PHE A 16 14.69 -2.48 -11.74
N THR A 17 15.06 -2.29 -10.48
CA THR A 17 15.77 -1.10 -10.00
C THR A 17 16.95 -1.52 -9.15
N TRP A 18 18.11 -1.00 -9.48
CA TRP A 18 19.30 -1.08 -8.65
C TRP A 18 19.65 0.29 -8.08
N ILE A 19 19.87 0.35 -6.78
CA ILE A 19 20.24 1.56 -6.06
C ILE A 19 21.56 1.30 -5.35
N ASN A 20 22.61 1.99 -5.78
CA ASN A 20 23.93 1.89 -5.18
C ASN A 20 24.01 2.75 -3.92
N GLY A 21 24.50 2.16 -2.83
CA GLY A 21 24.80 2.87 -1.59
C GLY A 21 23.57 3.49 -0.90
N LEU A 22 22.40 2.85 -0.94
CA LEU A 22 21.21 3.32 -0.22
C LEU A 22 21.48 3.36 1.28
N PRO A 23 21.24 4.52 1.97
CA PRO A 23 21.44 4.61 3.41
C PRO A 23 20.33 3.89 4.18
N TYR A 24 20.74 3.00 5.08
CA TYR A 24 19.86 2.29 6.01
C TYR A 24 20.18 2.72 7.44
N THR A 25 19.15 2.84 8.27
CA THR A 25 19.36 3.00 9.72
C THR A 25 19.96 1.72 10.29
N ASN A 26 21.11 1.83 10.92
CA ASN A 26 21.83 0.71 11.52
C ASN A 26 22.08 0.99 13.01
N ALA A 27 21.45 0.19 13.89
CA ALA A 27 21.55 0.35 15.33
C ALA A 27 22.98 0.03 15.87
N ASN A 28 23.81 -0.65 15.08
CA ASN A 28 25.18 -1.03 15.48
C ASN A 28 26.25 -0.06 14.96
N SER A 29 25.87 0.91 14.13
CA SER A 29 26.80 1.94 13.62
C SER A 29 26.82 3.15 14.56
N TRP A 30 27.98 3.76 14.73
CA TRP A 30 28.16 4.93 15.58
C TRP A 30 27.37 6.16 15.11
N ASP A 31 27.16 6.29 13.80
CA ASP A 31 26.36 7.35 13.16
C ASP A 31 24.91 6.91 12.87
N ALA A 32 24.51 5.75 13.40
CA ALA A 32 23.21 5.12 13.19
C ALA A 32 22.84 4.89 11.71
N THR A 33 23.84 4.93 10.79
CA THR A 33 23.61 4.78 9.35
C THR A 33 24.67 3.87 8.72
N SER A 34 24.26 2.99 7.83
CA SER A 34 25.14 2.21 6.95
C SER A 34 24.60 2.23 5.53
N LYS A 35 25.49 2.20 4.54
CA LYS A 35 25.11 2.19 3.13
C LYS A 35 25.19 0.77 2.59
N ALA A 36 24.18 0.39 1.81
CA ALA A 36 24.13 -0.91 1.17
C ALA A 36 23.51 -0.81 -0.22
N ASP A 37 23.94 -1.67 -1.13
CA ASP A 37 23.35 -1.76 -2.45
C ASP A 37 22.02 -2.50 -2.38
N THR A 38 21.04 -1.99 -3.09
CA THR A 38 19.67 -2.51 -3.04
C THR A 38 19.16 -2.82 -4.43
N TYR A 39 18.66 -4.03 -4.60
CA TYR A 39 18.02 -4.51 -5.82
C TYR A 39 16.53 -4.67 -5.56
N ASN A 40 15.71 -4.05 -6.40
CA ASN A 40 14.27 -4.20 -6.35
C ASN A 40 13.77 -4.78 -7.67
N LEU A 41 12.88 -5.77 -7.56
CA LEU A 41 12.15 -6.34 -8.68
C LEU A 41 10.66 -6.24 -8.37
N THR A 42 9.91 -5.61 -9.27
CA THR A 42 8.45 -5.55 -9.20
C THR A 42 7.88 -6.31 -10.38
N VAL A 43 6.94 -7.20 -10.10
CA VAL A 43 6.15 -7.90 -11.11
C VAL A 43 4.69 -7.54 -10.90
N SER A 44 4.03 -7.01 -11.92
CA SER A 44 2.60 -6.69 -11.91
C SER A 44 1.85 -7.52 -12.94
N ILE A 45 0.63 -7.90 -12.60
CA ILE A 45 -0.29 -8.63 -13.47
C ILE A 45 -1.66 -7.96 -13.37
N ASP A 46 -2.14 -7.47 -14.50
CA ASP A 46 -3.46 -6.87 -14.65
C ASP A 46 -4.34 -7.77 -15.50
N ARG A 47 -5.50 -8.12 -15.00
CA ARG A 47 -6.45 -8.95 -15.73
C ARG A 47 -7.88 -8.44 -15.63
N PRO A 48 -8.41 -7.82 -16.68
CA PRO A 48 -9.85 -7.58 -16.81
C PRO A 48 -10.58 -8.89 -17.06
N THR A 49 -11.63 -9.18 -16.28
CA THR A 49 -12.37 -10.44 -16.38
C THR A 49 -13.87 -10.16 -16.31
N PHE A 50 -14.64 -10.75 -17.22
CA PHE A 50 -16.10 -10.72 -17.15
C PHE A 50 -16.58 -11.81 -16.20
N ILE A 51 -17.32 -11.42 -15.17
CA ILE A 51 -18.00 -12.34 -14.25
C ILE A 51 -19.49 -12.08 -14.36
N ASN A 52 -20.11 -12.66 -15.38
CA ASN A 52 -21.48 -12.35 -15.80
C ASN A 52 -22.55 -12.59 -14.71
N PHE A 53 -22.33 -13.53 -13.79
CA PHE A 53 -23.27 -13.78 -12.70
C PHE A 53 -23.23 -12.70 -11.60
N LEU A 54 -22.12 -11.96 -11.45
CA LEU A 54 -21.98 -10.85 -10.51
C LEU A 54 -22.29 -9.51 -11.16
N ASN A 55 -21.83 -9.31 -12.38
CA ASN A 55 -22.04 -8.06 -13.11
C ASN A 55 -22.09 -8.35 -14.62
N GLN A 56 -23.26 -8.19 -15.21
CA GLN A 56 -23.45 -8.45 -16.64
C GLN A 56 -22.95 -7.33 -17.55
N ASN A 57 -22.81 -6.11 -17.01
CA ASN A 57 -22.56 -4.91 -17.79
C ASN A 57 -21.14 -4.37 -17.68
N ARG A 58 -20.34 -4.89 -16.74
CA ARG A 58 -19.00 -4.38 -16.46
C ARG A 58 -18.02 -5.47 -16.14
N THR A 59 -16.78 -5.20 -16.44
CA THR A 59 -15.64 -6.05 -16.17
C THR A 59 -15.16 -5.88 -14.73
N PHE A 60 -14.74 -6.96 -14.11
CA PHE A 60 -13.94 -6.93 -12.92
C PHE A 60 -12.48 -6.71 -13.32
N PHE A 61 -11.84 -5.76 -12.70
CA PHE A 61 -10.43 -5.48 -12.91
C PHE A 61 -9.63 -6.05 -11.72
N PHE A 62 -8.84 -7.06 -12.02
CA PHE A 62 -7.92 -7.69 -11.06
C PHE A 62 -6.51 -7.16 -11.30
N ASN A 63 -5.88 -6.70 -10.24
CA ASN A 63 -4.48 -6.33 -10.25
C ASN A 63 -3.75 -7.07 -9.13
N THR A 64 -2.60 -7.65 -9.42
CA THR A 64 -1.69 -8.19 -8.41
C THR A 64 -0.29 -7.70 -8.68
N GLN A 65 0.43 -7.34 -7.62
CA GLN A 65 1.80 -6.87 -7.71
C GLN A 65 2.64 -7.58 -6.65
N TRP A 66 3.84 -7.98 -7.06
CA TRP A 66 4.82 -8.65 -6.25
C TRP A 66 6.07 -7.82 -6.21
N PHE A 67 6.51 -7.45 -5.01
CA PHE A 67 7.68 -6.63 -4.76
C PHE A 67 8.73 -7.50 -4.08
N PHE A 68 9.87 -7.63 -4.71
CA PHE A 68 11.04 -8.32 -4.18
C PHE A 68 12.12 -7.29 -3.96
N ARG A 69 12.75 -7.32 -2.79
CA ARG A 69 13.89 -6.48 -2.46
C ARG A 69 15.01 -7.33 -1.91
N TRP A 70 16.19 -7.14 -2.43
CA TRP A 70 17.43 -7.72 -1.95
C TRP A 70 18.38 -6.61 -1.53
N ILE A 71 18.95 -6.72 -0.31
CA ILE A 71 19.95 -5.79 0.23
C ILE A 71 21.29 -6.54 0.25
N ASP A 72 22.24 -6.09 -0.57
CA ASP A 72 23.60 -6.61 -0.58
C ASP A 72 24.39 -5.97 0.55
N GLY A 73 25.23 -6.77 1.24
CA GLY A 73 25.93 -6.29 2.42
C GLY A 73 25.04 -6.06 3.64
N TYR A 74 23.91 -6.79 3.75
CA TYR A 74 23.02 -6.67 4.91
C TYR A 74 23.74 -6.94 6.24
N GLU A 75 23.57 -6.02 7.20
CA GLU A 75 24.09 -6.12 8.56
C GLU A 75 22.95 -6.33 9.57
N ARG A 76 23.20 -7.10 10.62
CA ARG A 76 22.17 -7.40 11.65
C ARG A 76 21.60 -6.18 12.38
N GLY A 77 22.29 -5.04 12.31
CA GLY A 77 21.86 -3.77 12.89
C GLY A 77 20.86 -2.98 12.02
N PHE A 78 20.62 -3.41 10.78
CA PHE A 78 19.69 -2.72 9.90
C PHE A 78 18.25 -2.83 10.43
N VAL A 79 17.50 -1.75 10.32
CA VAL A 79 16.06 -1.70 10.68
C VAL A 79 15.21 -2.51 9.68
N ALA A 80 15.80 -2.98 8.58
CA ALA A 80 15.14 -3.85 7.62
C ALA A 80 14.96 -5.28 8.16
N ASP A 81 13.87 -5.94 7.82
CA ASP A 81 13.50 -7.29 8.29
C ASP A 81 14.29 -8.43 7.60
N GLY A 82 15.56 -8.20 7.26
CA GLY A 82 16.46 -9.18 6.64
C GLY A 82 17.00 -8.73 5.29
N PRO A 83 17.92 -9.53 4.71
CA PRO A 83 18.55 -9.21 3.42
C PRO A 83 17.58 -9.33 2.23
N PHE A 84 16.55 -10.16 2.37
CA PHE A 84 15.53 -10.37 1.36
C PHE A 84 14.15 -10.08 1.94
N SER A 85 13.34 -9.32 1.23
CA SER A 85 11.95 -9.09 1.59
C SER A 85 11.04 -9.24 0.37
N MET A 86 9.86 -9.81 0.62
CA MET A 86 8.83 -10.02 -0.38
C MET A 86 7.50 -9.46 0.13
N ARG A 87 6.84 -8.69 -0.71
CA ARG A 87 5.51 -8.14 -0.45
C ARG A 87 4.62 -8.40 -1.64
N ALA A 88 3.36 -8.73 -1.38
CA ALA A 88 2.36 -8.88 -2.41
C ALA A 88 1.19 -7.93 -2.16
N THR A 89 0.65 -7.40 -3.23
CA THR A 89 -0.61 -6.66 -3.22
C THR A 89 -1.58 -7.32 -4.17
N PHE A 90 -2.84 -7.29 -3.81
CA PHE A 90 -3.94 -7.74 -4.65
C PHE A 90 -5.05 -6.72 -4.58
N SER A 91 -5.63 -6.37 -5.70
CA SER A 91 -6.79 -5.51 -5.74
C SER A 91 -7.82 -6.00 -6.77
N VAL A 92 -9.07 -5.76 -6.48
CA VAL A 92 -10.18 -5.99 -7.39
C VAL A 92 -11.14 -4.82 -7.32
N SER A 93 -11.60 -4.37 -8.48
CA SER A 93 -12.59 -3.31 -8.60
C SER A 93 -13.54 -3.60 -9.75
N THR A 94 -14.74 -3.05 -9.67
CA THR A 94 -15.73 -3.08 -10.74
C THR A 94 -16.65 -1.88 -10.63
N GLY A 95 -17.51 -1.66 -11.64
CA GLY A 95 -18.49 -0.60 -11.64
C GLY A 95 -19.91 -1.15 -11.72
N TYR A 96 -20.84 -0.61 -10.93
CA TYR A 96 -22.26 -0.87 -11.00
C TYR A 96 -23.04 0.42 -11.33
N PHE A 97 -24.25 0.29 -11.83
CA PHE A 97 -25.14 1.41 -12.12
C PHE A 97 -24.49 2.47 -13.03
N GLN A 98 -23.90 2.02 -14.15
CA GLN A 98 -23.20 2.90 -15.10
C GLN A 98 -22.02 3.65 -14.45
N ASP A 99 -21.22 2.94 -13.65
CA ASP A 99 -20.07 3.46 -12.90
C ASP A 99 -20.42 4.50 -11.82
N ARG A 100 -21.65 4.50 -11.35
CA ARG A 100 -22.03 5.31 -10.18
C ARG A 100 -21.61 4.68 -8.87
N LEU A 101 -21.65 3.34 -8.77
CA LEU A 101 -21.19 2.61 -7.59
C LEU A 101 -19.92 1.83 -7.94
N LEU A 102 -18.83 2.17 -7.26
CA LEU A 102 -17.49 1.64 -7.51
C LEU A 102 -16.97 0.93 -6.25
N PRO A 103 -17.32 -0.35 -6.06
CA PRO A 103 -16.69 -1.16 -5.03
C PRO A 103 -15.25 -1.49 -5.43
N ALA A 104 -14.36 -1.41 -4.45
CA ALA A 104 -12.96 -1.79 -4.57
C ALA A 104 -12.54 -2.57 -3.32
N PHE A 105 -11.72 -3.57 -3.51
CA PHE A 105 -11.11 -4.34 -2.44
C PHE A 105 -9.61 -4.40 -2.71
N SER A 106 -8.81 -4.07 -1.72
CA SER A 106 -7.36 -4.19 -1.79
C SER A 106 -6.84 -4.99 -0.60
N PHE A 107 -5.83 -5.79 -0.86
CA PHE A 107 -5.13 -6.60 0.13
C PHE A 107 -3.63 -6.41 -0.07
N VAL A 108 -2.91 -6.21 1.03
CA VAL A 108 -1.45 -6.09 1.07
C VAL A 108 -0.92 -7.07 2.08
N TYR A 109 0.10 -7.82 1.73
CA TYR A 109 0.74 -8.76 2.64
C TYR A 109 2.26 -8.68 2.53
N ASP A 110 2.92 -8.57 3.67
CA ASP A 110 4.37 -8.60 3.81
C ASP A 110 4.77 -9.95 4.43
N PHE A 111 5.48 -10.77 3.62
CA PHE A 111 5.84 -12.13 4.02
C PHE A 111 6.95 -12.16 5.07
N GLN A 112 7.77 -11.11 5.14
CA GLN A 112 8.89 -11.06 6.06
C GLN A 112 8.42 -10.74 7.48
N SER A 113 7.53 -9.78 7.62
CA SER A 113 6.95 -9.39 8.90
C SER A 113 5.73 -10.24 9.29
N ASN A 114 5.22 -11.11 8.38
CA ASN A 114 3.94 -11.83 8.53
C ASN A 114 2.81 -10.87 8.90
N SER A 115 2.74 -9.75 8.21
CA SER A 115 1.75 -8.71 8.46
C SER A 115 1.07 -8.29 7.17
N GLY A 116 -0.14 -7.81 7.29
CA GLY A 116 -0.91 -7.38 6.13
C GLY A 116 -2.05 -6.45 6.48
N ALA A 117 -2.71 -5.96 5.44
CA ALA A 117 -3.88 -5.12 5.57
C ALA A 117 -4.92 -5.48 4.52
N VAL A 118 -6.19 -5.39 4.89
CA VAL A 118 -7.34 -5.46 4.00
C VAL A 118 -8.03 -4.10 3.97
N LEU A 119 -8.34 -3.61 2.78
CA LEU A 119 -8.79 -2.26 2.51
C LEU A 119 -10.03 -2.30 1.59
N PRO A 120 -11.20 -2.74 2.08
CA PRO A 120 -12.43 -2.60 1.33
C PRO A 120 -12.87 -1.14 1.27
N ALA A 121 -13.31 -0.70 0.11
CA ALA A 121 -13.83 0.64 -0.12
C ALA A 121 -14.98 0.61 -1.10
N VAL A 122 -15.91 1.53 -0.95
CA VAL A 122 -17.02 1.75 -1.89
C VAL A 122 -17.14 3.24 -2.13
N SER A 123 -17.18 3.62 -3.40
CA SER A 123 -17.41 4.99 -3.81
C SER A 123 -18.75 5.08 -4.54
N TYR A 124 -19.54 6.08 -4.24
CA TYR A 124 -20.79 6.37 -4.96
C TYR A 124 -20.76 7.78 -5.54
N ARG A 125 -20.99 7.85 -6.83
CA ARG A 125 -21.08 9.11 -7.58
C ARG A 125 -22.53 9.53 -7.71
N PHE A 126 -22.92 10.58 -7.01
CA PHE A 126 -24.27 11.15 -7.05
C PHE A 126 -24.47 11.99 -8.31
N THR A 127 -23.49 12.82 -8.63
CA THR A 127 -23.45 13.67 -9.82
C THR A 127 -22.04 13.66 -10.41
N GLU A 128 -21.83 14.30 -11.55
CA GLU A 128 -20.50 14.43 -12.16
C GLU A 128 -19.48 15.14 -11.23
N ASN A 129 -19.97 16.04 -10.39
CA ASN A 129 -19.13 16.87 -9.51
C ASN A 129 -19.22 16.48 -8.03
N PHE A 130 -20.03 15.47 -7.67
CA PHE A 130 -20.19 15.07 -6.29
C PHE A 130 -20.15 13.54 -6.15
N SER A 131 -19.20 13.07 -5.35
CA SER A 131 -19.07 11.65 -4.98
C SER A 131 -18.78 11.51 -3.49
N ALA A 132 -19.22 10.43 -2.90
CA ALA A 132 -18.88 10.04 -1.53
C ALA A 132 -18.22 8.67 -1.56
N SER A 133 -17.20 8.50 -0.71
CA SER A 133 -16.49 7.24 -0.57
C SER A 133 -16.46 6.83 0.90
N VAL A 134 -16.65 5.56 1.15
CA VAL A 134 -16.49 4.95 2.47
C VAL A 134 -15.53 3.77 2.33
N GLY A 135 -14.59 3.66 3.25
CA GLY A 135 -13.63 2.58 3.29
C GLY A 135 -13.30 2.17 4.72
N MET A 136 -12.77 0.96 4.85
CA MET A 136 -12.32 0.40 6.11
C MET A 136 -10.88 -0.11 5.93
N ALA A 137 -10.12 -0.08 7.02
CA ALA A 137 -8.79 -0.69 7.07
C ALA A 137 -8.75 -1.73 8.19
N GLY A 138 -8.51 -2.99 7.82
CA GLY A 138 -8.25 -4.08 8.75
C GLY A 138 -6.79 -4.48 8.70
N PHE A 139 -6.09 -4.48 9.84
CA PHE A 139 -4.69 -4.90 9.90
C PHE A 139 -4.58 -6.27 10.54
N MET A 140 -3.70 -7.11 9.98
CA MET A 140 -3.38 -8.43 10.50
C MET A 140 -1.86 -8.58 10.60
N GLY A 141 -1.38 -9.32 11.58
CA GLY A 141 0.04 -9.61 11.74
C GLY A 141 0.45 -9.82 13.19
N ARG A 142 1.69 -10.30 13.33
CA ARG A 142 2.35 -10.41 14.63
C ARG A 142 3.23 -9.18 14.82
N PHE A 143 2.85 -8.29 15.70
CA PHE A 143 3.72 -7.20 16.12
C PHE A 143 4.88 -7.79 16.95
N GLN A 144 5.98 -8.16 16.30
CA GLN A 144 7.20 -8.47 17.03
C GLN A 144 7.79 -7.15 17.53
N ARG A 145 7.67 -6.94 18.84
CA ARG A 145 8.27 -5.80 19.52
C ARG A 145 9.79 -6.02 19.59
N LYS A 146 10.53 -5.72 18.52
CA LYS A 146 11.99 -5.79 18.47
C LYS A 146 12.68 -4.50 18.92
N THR A 147 11.94 -3.43 19.18
CA THR A 147 12.49 -2.14 19.62
C THR A 147 11.92 -1.74 20.97
N PRO A 148 12.74 -1.18 21.89
CA PRO A 148 12.20 -0.50 23.06
C PRO A 148 11.25 0.60 22.57
N PRO A 149 10.15 0.85 23.31
CA PRO A 149 9.13 1.79 22.86
C PRO A 149 9.79 3.16 22.67
N LEU A 150 9.90 3.62 21.43
CA LEU A 150 10.02 5.05 21.17
C LEU A 150 8.74 5.68 21.72
N HIS A 151 8.88 6.38 22.83
CA HIS A 151 7.77 7.15 23.38
C HIS A 151 7.50 8.30 22.44
N PHE A 152 6.61 8.11 21.47
CA PHE A 152 5.98 9.23 20.81
C PHE A 152 5.04 9.89 21.81
N THR A 153 5.52 10.93 22.45
CA THR A 153 4.66 11.89 23.13
C THR A 153 3.96 12.68 22.03
N THR A 154 2.73 12.24 21.69
CA THR A 154 1.83 13.11 20.95
C THR A 154 1.59 14.36 21.81
N ALA A 155 1.71 15.53 21.21
CA ALA A 155 1.53 16.85 21.84
C ALA A 155 0.13 17.10 22.45
N LEU A 156 -0.68 16.09 22.57
CA LEU A 156 -2.00 16.07 23.20
C LEU A 156 -2.04 15.15 24.44
N GLY A 157 -1.09 15.29 25.35
CA GLY A 157 -1.19 15.01 26.78
C GLY A 157 -1.96 13.78 27.31
N ASN A 158 -2.25 12.74 26.51
CA ASN A 158 -2.92 11.55 27.00
C ASN A 158 -1.94 10.37 27.14
N ARG A 159 -1.59 10.04 28.37
CA ARG A 159 -0.93 8.79 28.74
C ARG A 159 -1.88 7.63 28.42
N VAL A 160 -1.60 6.88 27.38
CA VAL A 160 -2.25 5.60 27.17
C VAL A 160 -1.51 4.55 27.99
N GLY A 161 -2.19 4.02 29.00
CA GLY A 161 -1.69 3.04 29.93
C GLY A 161 -1.36 1.71 29.25
N ARG A 162 -0.45 0.98 29.90
CA ARG A 162 -0.09 -0.40 29.58
C ARG A 162 -1.34 -1.29 29.52
N GLY A 163 -1.64 -1.82 28.35
CA GLY A 163 -2.56 -2.91 28.18
C GLY A 163 -2.00 -3.83 27.12
N ALA A 164 -1.59 -5.04 27.54
CA ALA A 164 -1.32 -6.12 26.61
C ALA A 164 -2.69 -6.53 26.02
N SER A 165 -2.96 -6.14 24.79
CA SER A 165 -4.13 -6.64 24.07
C SER A 165 -3.68 -7.25 22.75
N SER A 166 -4.06 -8.48 22.55
CA SER A 166 -4.12 -9.15 21.26
C SER A 166 -4.90 -8.24 20.32
N GLY A 167 -4.16 -7.57 19.39
CA GLY A 167 -4.75 -6.48 18.63
C GLY A 167 -5.71 -6.97 17.57
N ARG A 168 -6.99 -6.80 17.80
CA ARG A 168 -7.95 -6.60 16.72
C ARG A 168 -7.88 -5.12 16.33
N GLY A 169 -7.46 -4.87 15.10
CA GLY A 169 -7.36 -3.53 14.57
C GLY A 169 -8.69 -2.80 14.57
N THR A 170 -8.67 -1.60 15.07
CA THR A 170 -9.81 -0.68 15.07
C THR A 170 -10.10 -0.23 13.64
N ALA A 171 -11.31 -0.45 13.17
CA ALA A 171 -11.76 0.06 11.89
C ALA A 171 -11.87 1.60 11.96
N CYS A 172 -11.15 2.29 11.10
CA CYS A 172 -11.30 3.73 10.92
C CYS A 172 -12.15 3.96 9.68
N THR A 173 -13.31 4.55 9.84
CA THR A 173 -14.19 4.94 8.73
C THR A 173 -13.91 6.40 8.40
N SER A 174 -13.41 6.66 7.20
CA SER A 174 -13.24 8.04 6.71
C SER A 174 -14.25 8.30 5.58
N VAL A 175 -14.97 9.39 5.70
CA VAL A 175 -15.82 9.92 4.62
C VAL A 175 -15.08 11.10 4.01
N THR A 176 -14.65 10.98 2.77
CA THR A 176 -14.04 12.08 2.02
C THR A 176 -15.02 12.60 0.98
N SER A 177 -15.38 13.85 1.09
CA SER A 177 -16.04 14.61 0.02
C SER A 177 -14.95 15.40 -0.73
N SER A 178 -14.81 15.19 -2.02
CA SER A 178 -13.90 15.97 -2.86
C SER A 178 -14.71 17.03 -3.61
N PRO A 179 -14.56 18.33 -3.31
CA PRO A 179 -15.00 19.37 -4.21
C PRO A 179 -13.92 19.56 -5.29
N SER A 180 -14.31 19.62 -6.53
CA SER A 180 -13.46 20.02 -7.64
C SER A 180 -13.26 21.54 -7.61
N ASP A 181 -12.26 22.02 -6.87
CA ASP A 181 -11.83 23.41 -6.97
C ASP A 181 -10.75 23.56 -8.05
N PRO A 182 -10.87 24.52 -8.97
CA PRO A 182 -9.81 24.85 -9.89
C PRO A 182 -8.65 25.49 -9.12
N VAL A 183 -7.47 24.89 -9.21
CA VAL A 183 -6.22 25.39 -8.66
C VAL A 183 -5.92 26.77 -9.26
N SER A 184 -6.10 27.84 -8.48
CA SER A 184 -5.60 29.16 -8.83
C SER A 184 -4.07 29.18 -8.63
N LEU A 185 -3.34 29.26 -9.73
CA LEU A 185 -1.91 29.58 -9.73
C LEU A 185 -1.71 31.00 -9.19
N SER A 186 -1.26 31.13 -7.96
CA SER A 186 -0.72 32.38 -7.47
C SER A 186 0.78 32.47 -7.79
N ALA A 187 1.12 33.52 -8.51
CA ALA A 187 2.44 33.85 -9.02
C ALA A 187 3.50 34.01 -7.91
N PHE A 188 4.71 33.49 -8.19
CA PHE A 188 5.94 33.82 -7.47
C PHE A 188 6.31 35.29 -7.72
N PRO A 189 6.83 36.03 -6.73
CA PRO A 189 7.45 37.31 -6.98
C PRO A 189 8.85 37.14 -7.57
N PRO A 190 9.30 38.04 -8.47
CA PRO A 190 10.64 38.03 -9.05
C PRO A 190 11.72 38.52 -8.06
N PRO A 191 13.02 38.33 -8.40
CA PRO A 191 14.20 38.42 -7.53
C PRO A 191 14.50 39.80 -6.98
#